data_e62748912180a654b6a47c9dad51d4e9
#
_entry.id   e62748912180a654b6a47c9dad51d4e9
#
_cell.length_a   1.000
_cell.length_b   1.000
_cell.length_c   1.000
_cell.angle_alpha   90.00
_cell.angle_beta   90.00
_cell.angle_gamma   90.00
#
_symmetry.space_group_name_H-M   'P 1'
#
loop_
_entity.id
_entity.type
_entity.pdbx_description
1 polymer ?
#
loop_
_entity_poly.entity_id
_entity_poly.type
_entity_poly.pdbx_seq_one_letter_code
_entity_poly.pdbx_strand_id
1 'polypeptide(L)'
;MKKFKSLKAAIFYRLLTSNPLNYRLTTNKGGSHKTLVAPGRLSITFTWHAGVEISGNTVRKILITRALLTEEEAYKLVHKIR
;
A
#
# COMPACT_ATOMS: atom_id res chain seq x y z
N MET A 1 -3.55 8.45 18.11
CA MET A 1 -3.26 7.66 16.91
C MET A 1 -4.52 7.45 16.09
N LYS A 2 -4.42 7.69 14.79
CA LYS A 2 -5.57 7.52 13.92
C LYS A 2 -5.80 6.04 13.61
N LYS A 3 -7.05 5.67 13.51
CA LYS A 3 -7.42 4.30 13.21
C LYS A 3 -7.60 4.14 11.71
N PHE A 4 -6.81 3.26 11.13
CA PHE A 4 -6.89 3.00 9.69
C PHE A 4 -7.85 1.84 9.42
N LYS A 5 -8.62 1.98 8.36
CA LYS A 5 -9.50 0.89 7.95
C LYS A 5 -8.69 -0.13 7.16
N SER A 6 -9.15 -1.37 7.18
CA SER A 6 -8.54 -2.40 6.36
C SER A 6 -8.92 -2.17 4.90
N LEU A 7 -8.10 -2.68 4.00
CA LEU A 7 -8.33 -2.56 2.56
C LEU A 7 -8.12 -3.91 1.92
N LYS A 8 -8.92 -4.19 0.91
CA LYS A 8 -8.65 -5.38 0.11
C LYS A 8 -7.36 -5.19 -0.65
N ALA A 9 -6.63 -6.29 -0.87
CA ALA A 9 -5.33 -6.20 -1.53
C ALA A 9 -5.43 -5.50 -2.88
N ALA A 10 -6.48 -5.74 -3.63
CA ALA A 10 -6.67 -5.09 -4.92
C ALA A 10 -6.76 -3.57 -4.77
N ILE A 11 -7.46 -3.12 -3.76
CA ILE A 11 -7.64 -1.69 -3.52
C ILE A 11 -6.34 -1.08 -3.03
N PHE A 12 -5.63 -1.78 -2.15
CA PHE A 12 -4.35 -1.29 -1.65
C PHE A 12 -3.32 -1.20 -2.79
N TYR A 13 -3.31 -2.20 -3.66
CA TYR A 13 -2.44 -2.17 -4.84
C TYR A 13 -2.74 -0.94 -5.70
N ARG A 14 -4.02 -0.67 -5.96
CA ARG A 14 -4.40 0.49 -6.74
C ARG A 14 -3.97 1.79 -6.07
N LEU A 15 -4.13 1.85 -4.74
CA LEU A 15 -3.70 3.02 -3.98
C LEU A 15 -2.20 3.27 -4.15
N LEU A 16 -1.41 2.20 -4.05
CA LEU A 16 0.03 2.32 -4.15
C LEU A 16 0.49 2.72 -5.55
N THR A 17 -0.22 2.28 -6.58
CA THR A 17 0.18 2.56 -7.96
C THR A 17 -0.42 3.83 -8.53
N SER A 18 -1.22 4.54 -7.74
CA SER A 18 -1.85 5.79 -8.16
C SER A 18 -1.14 6.97 -7.54
N ASN A 19 -1.44 8.18 -8.04
CA ASN A 19 -0.94 9.41 -7.44
C ASN A 19 -1.39 9.47 -5.98
N PRO A 20 -0.58 10.01 -5.09
CA PRO A 20 0.75 10.60 -5.30
C PRO A 20 1.90 9.59 -5.20
N LEU A 21 1.62 8.34 -4.84
CA LEU A 21 2.68 7.38 -4.57
C LEU A 21 3.33 6.85 -5.83
N ASN A 22 2.53 6.50 -6.83
CA ASN A 22 3.01 6.09 -8.15
C ASN A 22 4.01 4.94 -8.10
N TYR A 23 3.78 3.96 -7.22
CA TYR A 23 4.61 2.77 -7.20
C TYR A 23 4.44 1.98 -8.48
N ARG A 24 5.47 1.24 -8.85
CA ARG A 24 5.45 0.38 -10.03
C ARG A 24 5.80 -1.04 -9.65
N LEU A 25 5.13 -1.98 -10.26
CA LEU A 25 5.45 -3.38 -10.08
C LEU A 25 6.77 -3.68 -10.77
N THR A 26 7.73 -4.26 -10.03
CA THR A 26 9.03 -4.58 -10.61
C THR A 26 9.08 -6.00 -11.13
N THR A 27 8.73 -6.95 -10.27
CA THR A 27 8.86 -8.35 -10.59
C THR A 27 7.64 -9.09 -10.09
N ASN A 28 7.18 -10.01 -10.92
CA ASN A 28 6.06 -10.85 -10.53
C ASN A 28 6.43 -12.29 -10.85
N LYS A 29 7.40 -12.80 -10.09
CA LYS A 29 7.88 -14.17 -10.32
C LYS A 29 6.96 -15.13 -9.61
N GLY A 30 6.04 -15.63 -10.36
CA GLY A 30 5.21 -16.72 -9.90
C GLY A 30 4.55 -16.47 -8.57
N GLY A 31 3.30 -16.67 -8.48
CA GLY A 31 2.62 -16.61 -7.23
C GLY A 31 2.16 -15.21 -6.85
N SER A 32 1.91 -15.05 -5.57
CA SER A 32 1.18 -13.90 -5.06
C SER A 32 2.07 -12.80 -4.49
N HIS A 33 3.37 -13.02 -4.47
CA HIS A 33 4.29 -12.02 -3.93
C HIS A 33 4.62 -10.98 -4.99
N LYS A 34 4.36 -9.73 -4.68
CA LYS A 34 4.63 -8.62 -5.59
C LYS A 34 5.50 -7.59 -4.91
N THR A 35 6.49 -7.10 -5.64
CA THR A 35 7.37 -6.05 -5.14
C THR A 35 7.14 -4.79 -5.95
N LEU A 36 6.90 -3.69 -5.25
CA LEU A 36 6.63 -2.40 -5.86
C LEU A 36 7.72 -1.42 -5.47
N VAL A 37 8.09 -0.55 -6.41
CA VAL A 37 9.11 0.48 -6.15
C VAL A 37 8.61 1.83 -6.62
N ALA A 38 9.14 2.88 -6.00
CA ALA A 38 8.86 4.24 -6.40
C ALA A 38 10.08 5.10 -6.06
N PRO A 39 10.41 6.09 -6.90
CA PRO A 39 11.55 6.96 -6.62
C PRO A 39 11.38 7.68 -5.29
N GLY A 40 12.45 7.70 -4.50
CA GLY A 40 12.44 8.40 -3.23
C GLY A 40 11.67 7.72 -2.11
N ARG A 41 11.17 6.50 -2.35
CA ARG A 41 10.44 5.74 -1.34
C ARG A 41 11.02 4.34 -1.27
N LEU A 42 10.77 3.66 -0.14
CA LEU A 42 11.28 2.31 0.03
C LEU A 42 10.38 1.33 -0.71
N SER A 43 10.97 0.22 -1.14
CA SER A 43 10.20 -0.81 -1.83
C SER A 43 9.18 -1.45 -0.90
N ILE A 44 8.10 -1.93 -1.49
CA ILE A 44 7.02 -2.58 -0.75
C ILE A 44 6.81 -3.96 -1.33
N THR A 45 6.86 -4.97 -0.48
CA THR A 45 6.57 -6.34 -0.89
C THR A 45 5.41 -6.84 -0.05
N PHE A 46 4.39 -7.35 -0.69
CA PHE A 46 3.28 -7.94 0.04
C PHE A 46 2.64 -9.04 -0.78
N THR A 47 1.93 -9.90 -0.08
CA THR A 47 1.25 -11.01 -0.71
C THR A 47 -0.04 -10.50 -1.34
N TRP A 48 -0.20 -10.82 -2.61
CA TRP A 48 -1.37 -10.40 -3.37
C TRP A 48 -2.24 -11.60 -3.70
N HIS A 49 -3.43 -11.60 -3.18
CA HIS A 49 -4.43 -12.59 -3.53
C HIS A 49 -5.76 -11.86 -3.68
N ALA A 50 -6.50 -12.18 -4.72
CA ALA A 50 -7.82 -11.61 -4.89
C ALA A 50 -8.66 -11.95 -3.65
N GLY A 51 -9.28 -10.96 -3.07
CA GLY A 51 -10.13 -11.17 -1.91
C GLY A 51 -9.44 -11.11 -0.57
N VAL A 52 -8.11 -11.09 -0.56
CA VAL A 52 -7.39 -10.93 0.70
C VAL A 52 -7.58 -9.50 1.21
N GLU A 53 -7.79 -9.39 2.51
CA GLU A 53 -7.94 -8.10 3.14
C GLU A 53 -6.70 -7.79 3.99
N ILE A 54 -6.17 -6.59 3.84
CA ILE A 54 -5.00 -6.15 4.58
C ILE A 54 -5.48 -5.31 5.74
N SER A 55 -5.05 -5.67 6.95
CA SER A 55 -5.51 -4.98 8.15
C SER A 55 -5.09 -3.51 8.13
N GLY A 56 -5.88 -2.69 8.82
CA GLY A 56 -5.58 -1.27 8.91
C GLY A 56 -4.21 -0.99 9.50
N ASN A 57 -3.80 -1.79 10.49
CA ASN A 57 -2.47 -1.62 11.09
C ASN A 57 -1.37 -1.87 10.06
N THR A 58 -1.53 -2.88 9.22
CA THR A 58 -0.55 -3.18 8.19
C THR A 58 -0.53 -2.09 7.13
N VAL A 59 -1.71 -1.62 6.71
CA VAL A 59 -1.81 -0.52 5.75
C VAL A 59 -1.07 0.70 6.28
N ARG A 60 -1.34 1.07 7.52
CA ARG A 60 -0.70 2.22 8.15
C ARG A 60 0.81 2.05 8.20
N LYS A 61 1.25 0.88 8.66
CA LYS A 61 2.68 0.62 8.81
C LYS A 61 3.40 0.73 7.49
N ILE A 62 2.85 0.16 6.45
CA ILE A 62 3.48 0.19 5.12
C ILE A 62 3.55 1.61 4.60
N LEU A 63 2.47 2.37 4.72
CA LEU A 63 2.44 3.72 4.19
C LEU A 63 3.41 4.64 4.93
N ILE A 64 3.59 4.45 6.22
CA ILE A 64 4.47 5.31 7.00
C ILE A 64 5.93 4.87 6.89
N THR A 65 6.19 3.57 7.04
CA THR A 65 7.58 3.09 7.10
C THR A 65 8.21 2.84 5.74
N ARG A 66 7.41 2.52 4.74
CA ARG A 66 7.94 2.22 3.40
C ARG A 66 7.68 3.35 2.42
N ALA A 67 6.44 3.83 2.35
CA ALA A 67 6.12 4.93 1.46
C ALA A 67 6.55 6.28 2.03
N LEU A 68 6.96 6.31 3.29
CA LEU A 68 7.53 7.49 3.93
C LEU A 68 6.54 8.65 4.05
N LEU A 69 5.28 8.31 4.25
CA LEU A 69 4.25 9.31 4.49
C LEU A 69 4.16 9.63 5.98
N THR A 70 3.66 10.83 6.30
CA THR A 70 3.28 11.09 7.68
C THR A 70 1.98 10.33 7.96
N GLU A 71 1.69 10.16 9.25
CA GLU A 71 0.45 9.47 9.61
C GLU A 71 -0.76 10.18 9.02
N GLU A 72 -0.77 11.50 9.05
CA GLU A 72 -1.90 12.25 8.53
C GLU A 72 -2.04 12.09 7.02
N GLU A 73 -0.92 12.14 6.30
CA GLU A 73 -0.95 11.93 4.86
C GLU A 73 -1.46 10.55 4.51
N ALA A 74 -0.98 9.55 5.23
CA ALA A 74 -1.41 8.18 5.01
C ALA A 74 -2.90 8.01 5.30
N TYR A 75 -3.35 8.60 6.40
CA TYR A 75 -4.74 8.49 6.79
C TYR A 75 -5.65 9.11 5.74
N LYS A 76 -5.32 10.30 5.28
CA LYS A 76 -6.12 10.98 4.27
C LYS A 76 -6.17 10.18 2.98
N LEU A 77 -5.04 9.61 2.60
CA LEU A 77 -4.97 8.85 1.37
C LEU A 77 -5.86 7.62 1.43
N VAL A 78 -5.82 6.90 2.53
CA VAL A 78 -6.62 5.68 2.70
C VAL A 78 -8.10 6.01 2.75
N HIS A 79 -8.47 7.06 3.46
CA HIS A 79 -9.88 7.36 3.70
C HIS A 79 -10.50 8.22 2.61
N LYS A 80 -9.73 8.58 1.61
CA LYS A 80 -10.24 9.24 0.42
C LYS A 80 -10.77 8.24 -0.59
N ILE A 81 -10.36 6.99 -0.49
CA ILE A 81 -10.76 5.94 -1.40
C ILE A 81 -12.15 5.45 -1.04
N ARG A 82 -12.98 5.24 -2.05
CA ARG A 82 -14.36 4.76 -1.87
C ARG A 82 -14.49 3.32 -2.27
#